data_b674116974de54773283dce19a739851
#
_entry.id   b674116974de54773283dce19a739851
#
_cell.length_a   1.000
_cell.length_b   1.000
_cell.length_c   1.000
_cell.angle_alpha   90.00
_cell.angle_beta   90.00
_cell.angle_gamma   90.00
#
_symmetry.space_group_name_H-M   'P 1'
#
loop_
_entity.id
_entity.type
_entity.pdbx_description
1 polymer ?
#
loop_
_entity_poly.entity_id
_entity_poly.type
_entity_poly.pdbx_seq_one_letter_code
_entity_poly.pdbx_strand_id
1 'polypeptide(L)'
;MPATCVRSFTVGIFETALKRPFVTALGRKTSTCNVGFSLTLRDGTRGYGEASASLALAHLRPRRLARVLAGLGRRALGRDAACPRPLVEEAWRRHGQEGPAAAAFECALLDAWTRSQGLSLAAWFGGRLRDADSDITLSAWTDAGLTRAAATEAAGEGFRIFKVKVGGRLEDDLARLRTVFAAVRRLRPGFILDGNQGLGVGSALRLLDAARKAGMKVLLLEQPLPKADFRGMAELTRRSAVPVAADEMVHSPQDAVRVVLERAASVINIKVAKSGLLRALDIAAVARAADLRLMLGCMSETSRGLMPSVHLALGTGFFSFLDLDSDHLLAAHEPSPDWRRHGPRIELT
;
A
#
# COMPACT_ATOMS: atom_id res chain seq x y z
N MET A 1 -7.33 -16.14 33.50
CA MET A 1 -7.15 -15.91 32.07
C MET A 1 -5.75 -15.32 31.86
N PRO A 2 -5.01 -15.71 30.80
CA PRO A 2 -3.68 -15.17 30.50
C PRO A 2 -3.63 -13.65 30.38
N ALA A 3 -2.47 -13.07 30.66
CA ALA A 3 -2.22 -11.62 30.53
C ALA A 3 -2.43 -11.11 29.08
N THR A 4 -2.22 -11.98 28.11
CA THR A 4 -2.41 -11.75 26.68
C THR A 4 -3.86 -11.84 26.19
N CYS A 5 -4.83 -12.13 27.07
CA CYS A 5 -6.24 -12.13 26.67
C CYS A 5 -6.73 -10.72 26.36
N VAL A 6 -7.52 -10.56 25.31
CA VAL A 6 -8.15 -9.28 24.93
C VAL A 6 -9.13 -8.84 26.02
N ARG A 7 -8.87 -7.66 26.61
CA ARG A 7 -9.71 -7.05 27.67
C ARG A 7 -10.76 -6.10 27.11
N SER A 8 -10.36 -5.30 26.13
CA SER A 8 -11.23 -4.28 25.55
C SER A 8 -10.78 -3.90 24.14
N PHE A 9 -11.64 -3.18 23.42
CA PHE A 9 -11.32 -2.60 22.13
C PHE A 9 -12.01 -1.25 21.95
N THR A 10 -11.50 -0.44 21.03
CA THR A 10 -12.13 0.79 20.56
C THR A 10 -12.19 0.82 19.05
N VAL A 11 -13.22 1.49 18.50
CA VAL A 11 -13.40 1.74 17.07
C VAL A 11 -13.74 3.21 16.90
N GLY A 12 -13.02 3.90 16.03
CA GLY A 12 -13.28 5.32 15.73
C GLY A 12 -13.22 5.59 14.23
N ILE A 13 -14.18 6.34 13.70
CA ILE A 13 -14.14 6.87 12.34
C ILE A 13 -13.53 8.26 12.43
N PHE A 14 -12.58 8.55 11.55
CA PHE A 14 -11.96 9.86 11.46
C PHE A 14 -11.69 10.24 10.00
N GLU A 15 -11.67 11.54 9.75
CA GLU A 15 -11.40 12.10 8.43
C GLU A 15 -10.14 12.96 8.49
N THR A 16 -9.30 12.84 7.46
CA THR A 16 -8.09 13.64 7.32
C THR A 16 -8.04 14.25 5.93
N ALA A 17 -7.81 15.56 5.85
CA ALA A 17 -7.64 16.26 4.59
C ALA A 17 -6.33 15.85 3.90
N LEU A 18 -6.32 15.87 2.58
CA LEU A 18 -5.12 15.74 1.77
C LEU A 18 -4.49 17.12 1.54
N LYS A 19 -3.16 17.21 1.49
CA LYS A 19 -2.43 18.44 1.12
C LYS A 19 -2.86 18.95 -0.25
N ARG A 20 -3.13 18.04 -1.17
CA ARG A 20 -3.59 18.29 -2.55
C ARG A 20 -4.63 17.26 -2.95
N PRO A 21 -5.52 17.56 -3.92
CA PRO A 21 -6.45 16.56 -4.42
C PRO A 21 -5.72 15.32 -4.94
N PHE A 22 -6.13 14.15 -4.52
CA PHE A 22 -5.62 12.88 -5.03
C PHE A 22 -6.47 12.43 -6.21
N VAL A 23 -5.86 12.28 -7.38
CA VAL A 23 -6.52 11.96 -8.65
C VAL A 23 -5.87 10.73 -9.27
N THR A 24 -6.67 9.77 -9.69
CA THR A 24 -6.26 8.57 -10.43
C THR A 24 -7.26 8.29 -11.55
N ALA A 25 -7.04 7.25 -12.34
CA ALA A 25 -8.02 6.76 -13.32
C ALA A 25 -9.37 6.35 -12.67
N LEU A 26 -9.38 6.02 -11.36
CA LEU A 26 -10.57 5.60 -10.62
C LEU A 26 -11.39 6.74 -10.04
N GLY A 27 -10.87 7.98 -10.04
CA GLY A 27 -11.58 9.14 -9.52
C GLY A 27 -10.70 10.14 -8.77
N ARG A 28 -11.37 11.02 -7.99
CA ARG A 28 -10.76 12.14 -7.25
C ARG A 28 -11.26 12.17 -5.81
N LYS A 29 -10.37 12.52 -4.88
CA LYS A 29 -10.72 12.83 -3.49
C LYS A 29 -9.84 13.95 -2.93
N THR A 30 -10.35 14.64 -1.89
CA THR A 30 -9.66 15.73 -1.18
C THR A 30 -9.41 15.41 0.30
N SER A 31 -10.01 14.33 0.76
CA SER A 31 -9.81 13.80 2.13
C SER A 31 -9.81 12.27 2.10
N THR A 32 -9.41 11.67 3.18
CA THR A 32 -9.57 10.24 3.44
C THR A 32 -10.36 10.05 4.72
N CYS A 33 -11.29 9.08 4.71
CA CYS A 33 -12.10 8.75 5.87
C CYS A 33 -11.79 7.31 6.27
N ASN A 34 -11.02 7.14 7.35
CA ASN A 34 -10.50 5.86 7.81
C ASN A 34 -11.17 5.43 9.11
N VAL A 35 -10.98 4.17 9.48
CA VAL A 35 -11.48 3.60 10.73
C VAL A 35 -10.31 3.06 11.54
N GLY A 36 -10.01 3.72 12.64
CA GLY A 36 -9.05 3.25 13.63
C GLY A 36 -9.65 2.16 14.50
N PHE A 37 -8.86 1.16 14.78
CA PHE A 37 -9.19 0.05 15.66
C PHE A 37 -8.05 -0.20 16.64
N SER A 38 -8.34 -0.24 17.93
CA SER A 38 -7.35 -0.58 18.96
C SER A 38 -7.84 -1.73 19.82
N LEU A 39 -6.93 -2.65 20.13
CA LEU A 39 -7.10 -3.70 21.12
C LEU A 39 -6.30 -3.38 22.37
N THR A 40 -6.84 -3.73 23.55
CA THR A 40 -6.10 -3.68 24.82
C THR A 40 -6.12 -5.07 25.44
N LEU A 41 -4.95 -5.59 25.76
CA LEU A 41 -4.79 -6.86 26.48
C LEU A 41 -4.97 -6.68 28.00
N ARG A 42 -5.02 -7.77 28.74
CA ARG A 42 -5.19 -7.70 30.22
C ARG A 42 -3.98 -7.11 30.94
N ASP A 43 -2.78 -7.28 30.38
CA ASP A 43 -1.56 -6.64 30.89
C ASP A 43 -1.49 -5.13 30.61
N GLY A 44 -2.48 -4.57 29.90
CA GLY A 44 -2.52 -3.17 29.50
C GLY A 44 -1.90 -2.87 28.16
N THR A 45 -1.23 -3.84 27.52
CA THR A 45 -0.62 -3.68 26.20
C THR A 45 -1.68 -3.35 25.16
N ARG A 46 -1.35 -2.40 24.27
CA ARG A 46 -2.25 -1.96 23.20
C ARG A 46 -1.67 -2.25 21.83
N GLY A 47 -2.53 -2.66 20.92
CA GLY A 47 -2.21 -2.74 19.49
C GLY A 47 -3.16 -1.90 18.67
N TYR A 48 -2.70 -1.49 17.50
CA TYR A 48 -3.44 -0.60 16.60
C TYR A 48 -3.50 -1.16 15.17
N GLY A 49 -4.63 -0.91 14.51
CA GLY A 49 -4.83 -1.16 13.09
C GLY A 49 -5.77 -0.12 12.49
N GLU A 50 -5.63 0.13 11.20
CA GLU A 50 -6.40 1.13 10.47
C GLU A 50 -7.01 0.54 9.20
N ALA A 51 -8.32 0.67 9.05
CA ALA A 51 -9.02 0.33 7.82
C ALA A 51 -9.17 1.58 6.95
N SER A 52 -8.44 1.61 5.84
CA SER A 52 -8.45 2.73 4.90
C SER A 52 -9.45 2.49 3.76
N ALA A 53 -10.32 3.48 3.53
CA ALA A 53 -11.21 3.53 2.38
C ALA A 53 -10.48 4.18 1.20
N SER A 54 -10.23 3.40 0.13
CA SER A 54 -9.57 3.89 -1.08
C SER A 54 -10.55 4.09 -2.23
N LEU A 55 -10.12 4.79 -3.29
CA LEU A 55 -10.91 4.92 -4.53
C LEU A 55 -11.18 3.55 -5.17
N ALA A 56 -10.24 2.62 -5.10
CA ALA A 56 -10.40 1.26 -5.61
C ALA A 56 -11.43 0.42 -4.81
N LEU A 57 -11.75 0.84 -3.57
CA LEU A 57 -12.69 0.18 -2.66
C LEU A 57 -13.83 1.12 -2.24
N ALA A 58 -14.24 2.04 -3.11
CA ALA A 58 -15.23 3.09 -2.81
C ALA A 58 -16.62 2.55 -2.39
N HIS A 59 -16.92 1.28 -2.68
CA HIS A 59 -18.12 0.60 -2.21
C HIS A 59 -18.07 0.28 -0.70
N LEU A 60 -16.88 0.26 -0.08
CA LEU A 60 -16.70 -0.01 1.34
C LEU A 60 -16.80 1.31 2.14
N ARG A 61 -17.99 1.59 2.65
CA ARG A 61 -18.25 2.79 3.45
C ARG A 61 -17.61 2.68 4.83
N PRO A 62 -17.04 3.77 5.40
CA PRO A 62 -16.40 3.75 6.72
C PRO A 62 -17.31 3.22 7.84
N ARG A 63 -18.60 3.57 7.83
CA ARG A 63 -19.58 3.04 8.78
C ARG A 63 -19.76 1.52 8.70
N ARG A 64 -19.61 0.92 7.50
CA ARG A 64 -19.64 -0.53 7.33
C ARG A 64 -18.39 -1.17 7.92
N LEU A 65 -17.21 -0.62 7.61
CA LEU A 65 -15.93 -1.08 8.16
C LEU A 65 -15.91 -0.99 9.69
N ALA A 66 -16.42 0.10 10.26
CA ALA A 66 -16.52 0.28 11.71
C ALA A 66 -17.44 -0.76 12.36
N ARG A 67 -18.58 -1.09 11.74
CA ARG A 67 -19.48 -2.15 12.24
C ARG A 67 -18.83 -3.53 12.21
N VAL A 68 -18.09 -3.84 11.15
CA VAL A 68 -17.33 -5.09 11.03
C VAL A 68 -16.28 -5.16 12.12
N LEU A 69 -15.46 -4.13 12.29
CA LEU A 69 -14.42 -4.04 13.32
C LEU A 69 -15.00 -4.17 14.74
N ALA A 70 -16.12 -3.51 15.03
CA ALA A 70 -16.81 -3.67 16.31
C ALA A 70 -17.30 -5.11 16.53
N GLY A 71 -17.76 -5.79 15.48
CA GLY A 71 -18.14 -7.21 15.50
C GLY A 71 -16.94 -8.12 15.80
N LEU A 72 -15.82 -7.90 15.13
CA LEU A 72 -14.57 -8.64 15.33
C LEU A 72 -14.01 -8.39 16.74
N GLY A 73 -14.02 -7.13 17.21
CA GLY A 73 -13.60 -6.77 18.57
C GLY A 73 -14.40 -7.50 19.63
N ARG A 74 -15.76 -7.54 19.52
CA ARG A 74 -16.60 -8.30 20.46
C ARG A 74 -16.28 -9.81 20.49
N ARG A 75 -15.97 -10.40 19.35
CA ARG A 75 -15.58 -11.83 19.25
C ARG A 75 -14.21 -12.11 19.84
N ALA A 76 -13.32 -11.12 19.85
CA ALA A 76 -11.98 -11.23 20.40
C ALA A 76 -11.96 -11.11 21.93
N LEU A 77 -12.99 -10.51 22.56
CA LEU A 77 -13.04 -10.35 24.03
C LEU A 77 -12.84 -11.69 24.73
N GLY A 78 -11.91 -11.71 25.70
CA GLY A 78 -11.54 -12.89 26.48
C GLY A 78 -10.72 -13.95 25.70
N ARG A 79 -10.50 -13.78 24.39
CA ARG A 79 -9.65 -14.67 23.59
C ARG A 79 -8.19 -14.28 23.78
N ASP A 80 -7.32 -15.27 23.65
CA ASP A 80 -5.88 -15.09 23.84
C ASP A 80 -5.20 -14.62 22.54
N ALA A 81 -4.59 -13.45 22.59
CA ALA A 81 -3.83 -12.88 21.46
C ALA A 81 -2.54 -13.67 21.15
N ALA A 82 -2.04 -14.50 22.08
CA ALA A 82 -0.91 -15.39 21.84
C ALA A 82 -1.24 -16.50 20.81
N CYS A 83 -2.53 -16.73 20.55
CA CYS A 83 -3.02 -17.66 19.54
C CYS A 83 -3.76 -16.87 18.43
N PRO A 84 -3.08 -16.03 17.63
CA PRO A 84 -3.74 -15.09 16.71
C PRO A 84 -4.40 -15.76 15.51
N ARG A 85 -3.82 -16.87 14.98
CA ARG A 85 -4.29 -17.50 13.73
C ARG A 85 -5.79 -17.83 13.69
N PRO A 86 -6.38 -18.49 14.69
CA PRO A 86 -7.82 -18.81 14.65
C PRO A 86 -8.71 -17.57 14.57
N LEU A 87 -8.31 -16.47 15.25
CA LEU A 87 -9.04 -15.19 15.22
C LEU A 87 -8.91 -14.51 13.88
N VAL A 88 -7.70 -14.51 13.29
CA VAL A 88 -7.42 -13.93 11.99
C VAL A 88 -8.13 -14.70 10.88
N GLU A 89 -8.04 -16.03 10.88
CA GLU A 89 -8.72 -16.87 9.90
C GLU A 89 -10.25 -16.73 9.97
N GLU A 90 -10.82 -16.61 11.18
CA GLU A 90 -12.23 -16.34 11.37
C GLU A 90 -12.60 -14.96 10.79
N ALA A 91 -11.80 -13.93 11.03
CA ALA A 91 -12.02 -12.58 10.50
C ALA A 91 -12.05 -12.59 8.97
N TRP A 92 -11.08 -13.21 8.33
CA TRP A 92 -11.00 -13.28 6.87
C TRP A 92 -12.09 -14.16 6.24
N ARG A 93 -12.45 -15.28 6.87
CA ARG A 93 -13.52 -16.14 6.38
C ARG A 93 -14.87 -15.42 6.40
N ARG A 94 -15.14 -14.63 7.43
CA ARG A 94 -16.42 -13.91 7.60
C ARG A 94 -16.47 -12.59 6.82
N HIS A 95 -15.35 -11.91 6.71
CA HIS A 95 -15.27 -10.51 6.27
C HIS A 95 -14.20 -10.27 5.21
N GLY A 96 -13.86 -11.27 4.40
CA GLY A 96 -12.93 -11.11 3.29
C GLY A 96 -13.38 -10.10 2.24
N GLN A 97 -14.69 -9.86 2.12
CA GLN A 97 -15.25 -8.82 1.26
C GLN A 97 -15.03 -7.40 1.84
N GLU A 98 -14.88 -7.29 3.15
CA GLU A 98 -14.48 -6.08 3.86
C GLU A 98 -12.97 -6.16 4.26
N GLY A 99 -12.11 -6.57 3.33
CA GLY A 99 -10.68 -6.80 3.55
C GLY A 99 -9.97 -5.77 4.41
N PRO A 100 -10.18 -4.43 4.21
CA PRO A 100 -9.57 -3.43 5.08
C PRO A 100 -9.92 -3.55 6.56
N ALA A 101 -11.14 -3.98 6.90
CA ALA A 101 -11.52 -4.19 8.30
C ALA A 101 -10.88 -5.45 8.89
N ALA A 102 -10.82 -6.55 8.10
CA ALA A 102 -10.14 -7.77 8.52
C ALA A 102 -8.65 -7.53 8.73
N ALA A 103 -8.01 -6.78 7.81
CA ALA A 103 -6.60 -6.40 7.90
C ALA A 103 -6.32 -5.51 9.13
N ALA A 104 -7.15 -4.50 9.38
CA ALA A 104 -7.00 -3.63 10.55
C ALA A 104 -7.14 -4.40 11.87
N PHE A 105 -8.09 -5.33 11.96
CA PHE A 105 -8.24 -6.22 13.10
C PHE A 105 -7.00 -7.09 13.32
N GLU A 106 -6.51 -7.72 12.26
CA GLU A 106 -5.30 -8.56 12.28
C GLU A 106 -4.08 -7.76 12.72
N CYS A 107 -3.85 -6.57 12.14
CA CYS A 107 -2.74 -5.71 12.49
C CYS A 107 -2.78 -5.33 13.98
N ALA A 108 -3.94 -4.92 14.49
CA ALA A 108 -4.08 -4.58 15.91
C ALA A 108 -3.83 -5.77 16.83
N LEU A 109 -4.29 -6.97 16.44
CA LEU A 109 -4.09 -8.19 17.23
C LEU A 109 -2.61 -8.58 17.30
N LEU A 110 -1.93 -8.60 16.15
CA LEU A 110 -0.51 -8.96 16.06
C LEU A 110 0.37 -7.90 16.72
N ASP A 111 0.06 -6.62 16.56
CA ASP A 111 0.77 -5.52 17.22
C ASP A 111 0.65 -5.61 18.75
N ALA A 112 -0.57 -5.84 19.28
CA ALA A 112 -0.76 -6.03 20.71
C ALA A 112 0.02 -7.24 21.24
N TRP A 113 -0.05 -8.37 20.52
CA TRP A 113 0.63 -9.58 20.93
C TRP A 113 2.16 -9.42 20.92
N THR A 114 2.75 -8.93 19.83
CA THR A 114 4.20 -8.77 19.76
C THR A 114 4.73 -7.80 20.81
N ARG A 115 4.02 -6.68 21.05
CA ARG A 115 4.37 -5.73 22.13
C ARG A 115 4.29 -6.36 23.50
N SER A 116 3.31 -7.23 23.77
CA SER A 116 3.21 -7.95 25.07
C SER A 116 4.39 -8.90 25.31
N GLN A 117 5.08 -9.31 24.23
CA GLN A 117 6.31 -10.11 24.29
C GLN A 117 7.59 -9.23 24.28
N GLY A 118 7.48 -7.90 24.38
CA GLY A 118 8.62 -6.98 24.29
C GLY A 118 9.23 -6.90 22.89
N LEU A 119 8.48 -7.29 21.84
CA LEU A 119 8.96 -7.29 20.45
C LEU A 119 8.20 -6.26 19.62
N SER A 120 8.90 -5.64 18.65
CA SER A 120 8.23 -4.94 17.56
C SER A 120 7.80 -5.95 16.48
N LEU A 121 6.81 -5.59 15.66
CA LEU A 121 6.46 -6.38 14.47
C LEU A 121 7.67 -6.57 13.53
N ALA A 122 8.53 -5.55 13.37
CA ALA A 122 9.73 -5.67 12.55
C ALA A 122 10.70 -6.73 13.09
N ALA A 123 10.92 -6.77 14.41
CA ALA A 123 11.73 -7.79 15.05
C ALA A 123 11.12 -9.19 14.86
N TRP A 124 9.80 -9.29 14.98
CA TRP A 124 9.08 -10.56 14.75
C TRP A 124 9.19 -11.04 13.30
N PHE A 125 9.22 -10.13 12.31
CA PHE A 125 9.47 -10.47 10.90
C PHE A 125 10.93 -10.79 10.57
N GLY A 126 11.88 -10.60 11.48
CA GLY A 126 13.30 -10.93 11.29
C GLY A 126 14.27 -9.77 11.47
N GLY A 127 13.81 -8.52 11.59
CA GLY A 127 14.62 -7.35 11.93
C GLY A 127 15.75 -7.04 10.93
N ARG A 128 15.53 -7.27 9.62
CA ARG A 128 16.58 -7.26 8.61
C ARG A 128 17.15 -5.87 8.31
N LEU A 129 16.29 -4.85 8.26
CA LEU A 129 16.67 -3.48 7.91
C LEU A 129 16.26 -2.52 9.03
N ARG A 130 17.01 -1.43 9.18
CA ARG A 130 16.66 -0.32 10.08
C ARG A 130 15.85 0.75 9.36
N ASP A 131 16.10 0.91 8.08
CA ASP A 131 15.54 1.96 7.23
C ASP A 131 15.50 1.55 5.77
N ALA A 132 14.71 2.28 4.98
CA ALA A 132 14.64 2.17 3.52
C ALA A 132 14.05 3.46 2.93
N ASP A 133 14.21 3.66 1.63
CA ASP A 133 13.61 4.77 0.91
C ASP A 133 12.29 4.35 0.24
N SER A 134 11.25 5.18 0.39
CA SER A 134 9.98 5.09 -0.32
C SER A 134 9.96 6.04 -1.51
N ASP A 135 9.18 5.73 -2.52
CA ASP A 135 8.85 6.68 -3.59
C ASP A 135 7.87 7.76 -3.10
N ILE A 136 7.49 8.68 -4.02
CA ILE A 136 6.46 9.69 -3.82
C ILE A 136 5.47 9.70 -4.97
N THR A 137 4.17 9.67 -4.65
CA THR A 137 3.10 9.68 -5.63
C THR A 137 2.76 11.09 -6.09
N LEU A 138 2.78 11.28 -7.41
CA LEU A 138 2.24 12.44 -8.11
C LEU A 138 0.93 12.06 -8.79
N SER A 139 -0.14 12.71 -8.39
CA SER A 139 -1.50 12.43 -8.86
C SER A 139 -1.71 12.78 -10.34
N ALA A 140 -2.79 12.26 -10.93
CA ALA A 140 -3.15 12.48 -12.33
C ALA A 140 -3.77 13.88 -12.56
N TRP A 141 -3.13 14.94 -12.06
CA TRP A 141 -3.57 16.32 -12.31
C TRP A 141 -3.39 16.71 -13.77
N THR A 142 -4.33 17.48 -14.30
CA THR A 142 -4.26 18.12 -15.62
C THR A 142 -3.56 19.47 -15.54
N ASP A 143 -3.48 20.07 -14.36
CA ASP A 143 -2.77 21.33 -14.11
C ASP A 143 -1.24 21.10 -14.09
N ALA A 144 -0.56 21.62 -15.10
CA ALA A 144 0.89 21.54 -15.24
C ALA A 144 1.64 22.33 -14.16
N GLY A 145 1.07 23.46 -13.68
CA GLY A 145 1.64 24.26 -12.60
C GLY A 145 1.67 23.49 -11.29
N LEU A 146 0.54 22.90 -10.91
CA LEU A 146 0.40 22.05 -9.73
C LEU A 146 1.32 20.82 -9.80
N THR A 147 1.36 20.16 -10.97
CA THR A 147 2.23 19.00 -11.20
C THR A 147 3.71 19.35 -11.03
N ARG A 148 4.15 20.48 -11.61
CA ARG A 148 5.52 20.97 -11.49
C ARG A 148 5.87 21.32 -10.05
N ALA A 149 4.99 22.06 -9.36
CA ALA A 149 5.21 22.46 -7.98
C ALA A 149 5.37 21.25 -7.06
N ALA A 150 4.48 20.25 -7.19
CA ALA A 150 4.56 19.02 -6.38
C ALA A 150 5.84 18.22 -6.66
N ALA A 151 6.25 18.09 -7.93
CA ALA A 151 7.48 17.39 -8.30
C ALA A 151 8.72 18.12 -7.77
N THR A 152 8.75 19.45 -7.83
CA THR A 152 9.88 20.27 -7.34
C THR A 152 9.99 20.20 -5.81
N GLU A 153 8.86 20.27 -5.10
CA GLU A 153 8.81 20.14 -3.64
C GLU A 153 9.35 18.78 -3.19
N ALA A 154 8.82 17.70 -3.75
CA ALA A 154 9.28 16.35 -3.44
C ALA A 154 10.77 16.14 -3.75
N ALA A 155 11.26 16.70 -4.86
CA ALA A 155 12.67 16.69 -5.21
C ALA A 155 13.53 17.45 -4.18
N GLY A 156 13.05 18.57 -3.67
CA GLY A 156 13.67 19.34 -2.58
C GLY A 156 13.74 18.59 -1.26
N GLU A 157 12.74 17.76 -0.97
CA GLU A 157 12.70 16.89 0.21
C GLU A 157 13.59 15.64 0.08
N GLY A 158 14.22 15.44 -1.06
CA GLY A 158 15.18 14.36 -1.26
C GLY A 158 14.66 13.16 -2.03
N PHE A 159 13.39 13.13 -2.48
CA PHE A 159 12.88 12.02 -3.27
C PHE A 159 13.61 11.88 -4.60
N ARG A 160 13.84 10.64 -5.01
CA ARG A 160 14.54 10.26 -6.25
C ARG A 160 13.73 9.29 -7.10
N ILE A 161 12.67 8.69 -6.57
CA ILE A 161 11.72 7.84 -7.27
C ILE A 161 10.36 8.54 -7.22
N PHE A 162 9.79 8.79 -8.40
CA PHE A 162 8.52 9.47 -8.56
C PHE A 162 7.50 8.51 -9.16
N LYS A 163 6.48 8.16 -8.37
CA LYS A 163 5.34 7.40 -8.85
C LYS A 163 4.35 8.37 -9.49
N VAL A 164 4.09 8.23 -10.78
CA VAL A 164 3.19 9.11 -11.53
C VAL A 164 1.93 8.36 -11.89
N LYS A 165 0.78 8.88 -11.46
CA LYS A 165 -0.52 8.33 -11.85
C LYS A 165 -0.79 8.64 -13.32
N VAL A 166 -1.11 7.59 -14.08
CA VAL A 166 -1.47 7.60 -15.51
C VAL A 166 -2.80 6.85 -15.70
N GLY A 167 -3.21 6.57 -16.94
CA GLY A 167 -4.45 5.81 -17.20
C GLY A 167 -5.61 6.70 -17.62
N GLY A 168 -5.34 7.95 -17.95
CA GLY A 168 -6.27 8.86 -18.62
C GLY A 168 -6.10 8.86 -20.14
N ARG A 169 -6.33 10.01 -20.77
CA ARG A 169 -5.99 10.22 -22.18
C ARG A 169 -4.47 10.20 -22.33
N LEU A 170 -3.98 9.51 -23.34
CA LEU A 170 -2.54 9.34 -23.57
C LEU A 170 -1.80 10.68 -23.66
N GLU A 171 -2.39 11.68 -24.32
CA GLU A 171 -1.82 13.01 -24.47
C GLU A 171 -1.64 13.72 -23.11
N ASP A 172 -2.63 13.61 -22.23
CA ASP A 172 -2.61 14.20 -20.88
C ASP A 172 -1.55 13.51 -20.02
N ASP A 173 -1.47 12.18 -20.09
CA ASP A 173 -0.47 11.39 -19.38
C ASP A 173 0.95 11.72 -19.84
N LEU A 174 1.16 11.86 -21.16
CA LEU A 174 2.44 12.27 -21.74
C LEU A 174 2.82 13.71 -21.37
N ALA A 175 1.87 14.65 -21.37
CA ALA A 175 2.10 16.02 -20.94
C ALA A 175 2.50 16.08 -19.47
N ARG A 176 1.83 15.32 -18.61
CA ARG A 176 2.16 15.19 -17.18
C ARG A 176 3.55 14.63 -16.97
N LEU A 177 3.89 13.51 -17.63
CA LEU A 177 5.21 12.92 -17.53
C LEU A 177 6.32 13.86 -17.96
N ARG A 178 6.13 14.59 -19.08
CA ARG A 178 7.10 15.62 -19.55
C ARG A 178 7.25 16.73 -18.51
N THR A 179 6.16 17.20 -17.90
CA THR A 179 6.17 18.24 -16.86
C THR A 179 6.97 17.79 -15.64
N VAL A 180 6.68 16.58 -15.13
CA VAL A 180 7.44 16.00 -13.99
C VAL A 180 8.92 15.85 -14.37
N PHE A 181 9.20 15.21 -15.51
CA PHE A 181 10.59 14.98 -15.95
C PHE A 181 11.37 16.28 -16.09
N ALA A 182 10.80 17.30 -16.71
CA ALA A 182 11.46 18.59 -16.85
C ALA A 182 11.83 19.23 -15.49
N ALA A 183 10.97 19.05 -14.48
CA ALA A 183 11.20 19.57 -13.12
C ALA A 183 12.36 18.85 -12.41
N VAL A 184 12.52 17.53 -12.62
CA VAL A 184 13.41 16.69 -11.79
C VAL A 184 14.58 16.03 -12.54
N ARG A 185 14.69 16.16 -13.87
CA ARG A 185 15.67 15.44 -14.72
C ARG A 185 17.14 15.58 -14.27
N ARG A 186 17.51 16.72 -13.67
CA ARG A 186 18.88 16.96 -13.18
C ARG A 186 19.28 16.00 -12.05
N LEU A 187 18.30 15.42 -11.36
CA LEU A 187 18.49 14.46 -10.26
C LEU A 187 18.66 13.03 -10.75
N ARG A 188 18.53 12.77 -12.08
CA ARG A 188 18.51 11.42 -12.69
C ARG A 188 17.48 10.49 -12.04
N PRO A 189 16.20 10.91 -11.93
CA PRO A 189 15.18 10.19 -11.18
C PRO A 189 14.80 8.84 -11.81
N GLY A 190 14.27 7.94 -10.97
CA GLY A 190 13.49 6.79 -11.40
C GLY A 190 12.00 7.12 -11.44
N PHE A 191 11.25 6.45 -12.33
CA PHE A 191 9.81 6.62 -12.45
C PHE A 191 9.08 5.30 -12.26
N ILE A 192 8.01 5.31 -11.48
CA ILE A 192 6.99 4.27 -11.45
C ILE A 192 5.75 4.86 -12.12
N LEU A 193 5.20 4.17 -13.11
CA LEU A 193 3.97 4.60 -13.78
C LEU A 193 2.82 3.73 -13.27
N ASP A 194 1.79 4.34 -12.68
CA ASP A 194 0.66 3.59 -12.13
C ASP A 194 -0.62 3.90 -12.91
N GLY A 195 -1.08 2.89 -13.64
CA GLY A 195 -2.23 2.98 -14.53
C GLY A 195 -3.57 2.88 -13.83
N ASN A 196 -3.62 2.37 -12.60
CA ASN A 196 -4.87 2.10 -11.86
C ASN A 196 -5.99 1.55 -12.77
N GLN A 197 -5.65 0.56 -13.60
CA GLN A 197 -6.57 -0.12 -14.53
C GLN A 197 -7.08 0.73 -15.72
N GLY A 198 -6.53 1.92 -15.97
CA GLY A 198 -7.04 2.87 -16.95
C GLY A 198 -6.47 2.72 -18.37
N LEU A 199 -5.53 1.79 -18.60
CA LEU A 199 -4.89 1.61 -19.90
C LEU A 199 -5.32 0.30 -20.57
N GLY A 200 -5.02 0.21 -21.88
CA GLY A 200 -4.97 -1.05 -22.62
C GLY A 200 -3.54 -1.38 -23.01
N VAL A 201 -3.29 -2.60 -23.51
CA VAL A 201 -1.95 -3.06 -23.90
C VAL A 201 -1.26 -2.07 -24.86
N GLY A 202 -1.97 -1.62 -25.91
CA GLY A 202 -1.41 -0.72 -26.91
C GLY A 202 -1.08 0.67 -26.35
N SER A 203 -1.93 1.25 -25.50
CA SER A 203 -1.66 2.56 -24.87
C SER A 203 -0.53 2.49 -23.86
N ALA A 204 -0.45 1.41 -23.08
CA ALA A 204 0.63 1.16 -22.14
C ALA A 204 1.99 1.08 -22.86
N LEU A 205 2.08 0.33 -23.95
CA LEU A 205 3.32 0.22 -24.74
C LEU A 205 3.71 1.56 -25.39
N ARG A 206 2.74 2.32 -25.92
CA ARG A 206 3.01 3.67 -26.46
C ARG A 206 3.51 4.64 -25.39
N LEU A 207 2.93 4.58 -24.19
CA LEU A 207 3.35 5.40 -23.06
C LEU A 207 4.81 5.10 -22.67
N LEU A 208 5.16 3.81 -22.55
CA LEU A 208 6.51 3.38 -22.21
C LEU A 208 7.53 3.77 -23.31
N ASP A 209 7.19 3.61 -24.59
CA ASP A 209 8.06 4.00 -25.69
C ASP A 209 8.30 5.53 -25.71
N ALA A 210 7.26 6.32 -25.51
CA ALA A 210 7.38 7.76 -25.42
C ALA A 210 8.23 8.22 -24.21
N ALA A 211 8.08 7.60 -23.05
CA ALA A 211 8.91 7.86 -21.89
C ALA A 211 10.38 7.53 -22.14
N ARG A 212 10.64 6.36 -22.77
CA ARG A 212 11.98 5.93 -23.18
C ARG A 212 12.63 6.92 -24.17
N LYS A 213 11.89 7.34 -25.22
CA LYS A 213 12.37 8.33 -26.20
C LYS A 213 12.68 9.70 -25.57
N ALA A 214 11.96 10.06 -24.49
CA ALA A 214 12.23 11.28 -23.73
C ALA A 214 13.42 11.14 -22.76
N GLY A 215 14.06 9.97 -22.67
CA GLY A 215 15.18 9.70 -21.76
C GLY A 215 14.77 9.45 -20.30
N MET A 216 13.51 9.10 -20.03
CA MET A 216 13.02 8.79 -18.69
C MET A 216 13.41 7.37 -18.31
N LYS A 217 13.95 7.19 -17.09
CA LYS A 217 14.23 5.88 -16.51
C LYS A 217 12.97 5.34 -15.84
N VAL A 218 12.11 4.65 -16.57
CA VAL A 218 10.96 3.94 -16.01
C VAL A 218 11.43 2.65 -15.35
N LEU A 219 11.14 2.50 -14.06
CA LEU A 219 11.53 1.35 -13.24
C LEU A 219 10.45 0.27 -13.21
N LEU A 220 9.17 0.69 -13.29
CA LEU A 220 8.01 -0.16 -13.10
C LEU A 220 6.77 0.45 -13.78
N LEU A 221 5.93 -0.41 -14.35
CA LEU A 221 4.56 -0.08 -14.77
C LEU A 221 3.58 -0.87 -13.90
N GLU A 222 2.80 -0.17 -13.06
CA GLU A 222 1.89 -0.78 -12.10
C GLU A 222 0.46 -0.79 -12.61
N GLN A 223 -0.20 -1.93 -12.48
CA GLN A 223 -1.61 -2.23 -12.82
C GLN A 223 -2.18 -1.39 -13.97
N PRO A 224 -1.60 -1.46 -15.17
CA PRO A 224 -2.08 -0.66 -16.29
C PRO A 224 -3.48 -1.09 -16.78
N LEU A 225 -3.79 -2.38 -16.75
CA LEU A 225 -5.01 -2.97 -17.28
C LEU A 225 -6.02 -3.33 -16.18
N PRO A 226 -7.31 -3.50 -16.54
CA PRO A 226 -8.33 -3.98 -15.61
C PRO A 226 -7.90 -5.24 -14.86
N LYS A 227 -8.21 -5.33 -13.58
CA LYS A 227 -7.77 -6.43 -12.70
C LYS A 227 -8.23 -7.83 -13.15
N ALA A 228 -9.27 -7.90 -13.97
CA ALA A 228 -9.78 -9.17 -14.52
C ALA A 228 -9.04 -9.60 -15.81
N ASP A 229 -8.28 -8.70 -16.45
CA ASP A 229 -7.62 -8.95 -17.74
C ASP A 229 -6.23 -9.58 -17.55
N PHE A 230 -6.19 -10.82 -17.11
CA PHE A 230 -4.95 -11.60 -16.95
C PHE A 230 -4.23 -11.81 -18.28
N ARG A 231 -4.99 -12.03 -19.38
CA ARG A 231 -4.40 -12.26 -20.72
C ARG A 231 -3.71 -11.02 -21.25
N GLY A 232 -4.34 -9.85 -21.14
CA GLY A 232 -3.75 -8.58 -21.52
C GLY A 232 -2.52 -8.25 -20.67
N MET A 233 -2.60 -8.48 -19.34
CA MET A 233 -1.45 -8.31 -18.44
C MET A 233 -0.27 -9.23 -18.83
N ALA A 234 -0.54 -10.50 -19.14
CA ALA A 234 0.51 -11.45 -19.60
C ALA A 234 1.12 -11.02 -20.94
N GLU A 235 0.29 -10.59 -21.90
CA GLU A 235 0.77 -10.03 -23.16
C GLU A 235 1.68 -8.82 -22.93
N LEU A 236 1.23 -7.88 -22.11
CA LEU A 236 1.98 -6.68 -21.79
C LEU A 236 3.30 -7.01 -21.08
N THR A 237 3.27 -7.89 -20.08
CA THR A 237 4.47 -8.33 -19.34
C THR A 237 5.52 -8.92 -20.27
N ARG A 238 5.10 -9.75 -21.22
CA ARG A 238 6.01 -10.35 -22.21
C ARG A 238 6.62 -9.32 -23.19
N ARG A 239 5.86 -8.27 -23.54
CA ARG A 239 6.25 -7.25 -24.55
C ARG A 239 6.95 -6.03 -23.94
N SER A 240 6.76 -5.81 -22.65
CA SER A 240 7.29 -4.65 -21.96
C SER A 240 8.80 -4.75 -21.74
N ALA A 241 9.52 -3.66 -22.02
CA ALA A 241 10.95 -3.54 -21.69
C ALA A 241 11.17 -3.20 -20.20
N VAL A 242 10.12 -2.89 -19.46
CA VAL A 242 10.17 -2.60 -18.02
C VAL A 242 9.28 -3.60 -17.26
N PRO A 243 9.59 -3.87 -15.99
CA PRO A 243 8.75 -4.74 -15.18
C PRO A 243 7.31 -4.26 -15.12
N VAL A 244 6.35 -5.19 -15.06
CA VAL A 244 4.93 -4.93 -14.89
C VAL A 244 4.50 -5.47 -13.52
N ALA A 245 3.81 -4.64 -12.72
CA ALA A 245 3.32 -5.02 -11.41
C ALA A 245 1.81 -5.25 -11.40
N ALA A 246 1.40 -6.29 -10.67
CA ALA A 246 0.02 -6.59 -10.33
C ALA A 246 -0.32 -5.98 -8.97
N ASP A 247 -1.30 -5.06 -8.90
CA ASP A 247 -1.82 -4.44 -7.66
C ASP A 247 -3.26 -4.86 -7.39
N GLU A 248 -4.23 -4.28 -8.10
CA GLU A 248 -5.65 -4.52 -7.84
C GLU A 248 -6.09 -5.95 -8.20
N MET A 249 -5.29 -6.71 -8.93
CA MET A 249 -5.58 -8.10 -9.22
C MET A 249 -5.06 -9.09 -8.16
N VAL A 250 -4.37 -8.61 -7.09
CA VAL A 250 -3.85 -9.46 -6.02
C VAL A 250 -4.32 -8.99 -4.66
N HIS A 251 -5.20 -9.78 -4.04
CA HIS A 251 -5.73 -9.58 -2.68
C HIS A 251 -5.49 -10.78 -1.76
N SER A 252 -5.14 -11.92 -2.35
CA SER A 252 -4.98 -13.19 -1.63
C SER A 252 -3.80 -13.99 -2.19
N PRO A 253 -3.30 -15.01 -1.44
CA PRO A 253 -2.31 -15.95 -1.95
C PRO A 253 -2.77 -16.68 -3.23
N GLN A 254 -4.07 -16.98 -3.35
CA GLN A 254 -4.64 -17.60 -4.53
C GLN A 254 -4.54 -16.72 -5.77
N ASP A 255 -4.74 -15.39 -5.60
CA ASP A 255 -4.54 -14.44 -6.69
C ASP A 255 -3.07 -14.39 -7.11
N ALA A 256 -2.14 -14.44 -6.15
CA ALA A 256 -0.71 -14.48 -6.45
C ALA A 256 -0.32 -15.75 -7.23
N VAL A 257 -0.85 -16.91 -6.85
CA VAL A 257 -0.67 -18.17 -7.61
C VAL A 257 -1.20 -17.99 -9.03
N ARG A 258 -2.37 -17.38 -9.21
CA ARG A 258 -2.92 -17.14 -10.54
C ARG A 258 -2.05 -16.21 -11.38
N VAL A 259 -1.51 -15.11 -10.80
CA VAL A 259 -0.57 -14.22 -11.49
C VAL A 259 0.65 -14.99 -11.99
N VAL A 260 1.19 -15.91 -11.19
CA VAL A 260 2.33 -16.76 -11.55
C VAL A 260 1.96 -17.70 -12.71
N LEU A 261 0.87 -18.44 -12.59
CA LEU A 261 0.43 -19.43 -13.59
C LEU A 261 0.13 -18.78 -14.94
N GLU A 262 -0.54 -17.62 -14.93
CA GLU A 262 -0.89 -16.85 -16.13
C GLU A 262 0.29 -15.99 -16.65
N ARG A 263 1.41 -15.91 -15.91
CA ARG A 263 2.53 -15.01 -16.21
C ARG A 263 2.09 -13.55 -16.37
N ALA A 264 1.10 -13.13 -15.59
CA ALA A 264 0.42 -11.86 -15.77
C ALA A 264 1.25 -10.65 -15.30
N ALA A 265 2.27 -10.85 -14.48
CA ALA A 265 3.16 -9.79 -13.99
C ALA A 265 4.53 -10.35 -13.63
N SER A 266 5.54 -9.47 -13.55
CA SER A 266 6.90 -9.78 -13.06
C SER A 266 7.17 -9.21 -11.66
N VAL A 267 6.20 -8.45 -11.13
CA VAL A 267 6.21 -7.86 -9.78
C VAL A 267 4.81 -8.01 -9.17
N ILE A 268 4.72 -8.31 -7.87
CA ILE A 268 3.47 -8.25 -7.13
C ILE A 268 3.52 -7.10 -6.14
N ASN A 269 2.53 -6.18 -6.21
CA ASN A 269 2.35 -5.12 -5.22
C ASN A 269 1.43 -5.61 -4.10
N ILE A 270 2.03 -5.85 -2.94
CA ILE A 270 1.33 -6.19 -1.71
C ILE A 270 0.90 -4.89 -1.01
N LYS A 271 -0.31 -4.86 -0.47
CA LYS A 271 -0.77 -3.79 0.44
C LYS A 271 -1.38 -4.45 1.67
N VAL A 272 -0.78 -4.21 2.84
CA VAL A 272 -1.27 -4.77 4.10
C VAL A 272 -2.75 -4.43 4.34
N ALA A 273 -3.18 -3.23 3.95
CA ALA A 273 -4.59 -2.82 4.02
C ALA A 273 -5.55 -3.68 3.15
N LYS A 274 -5.04 -4.42 2.14
CA LYS A 274 -5.84 -5.35 1.33
C LYS A 274 -5.85 -6.78 1.88
N SER A 275 -4.69 -7.25 2.33
CA SER A 275 -4.43 -8.66 2.60
C SER A 275 -4.20 -9.00 4.07
N GLY A 276 -3.96 -8.01 4.94
CA GLY A 276 -3.41 -8.26 6.27
C GLY A 276 -1.95 -8.66 6.21
N LEU A 277 -1.35 -8.94 7.36
CA LEU A 277 0.07 -9.27 7.50
C LEU A 277 0.37 -10.73 7.15
N LEU A 278 -0.42 -11.68 7.66
CA LEU A 278 -0.15 -13.12 7.46
C LEU A 278 -0.32 -13.51 5.99
N ARG A 279 -1.39 -13.05 5.35
CA ARG A 279 -1.59 -13.27 3.91
C ARG A 279 -0.57 -12.53 3.06
N ALA A 280 -0.09 -11.35 3.51
CA ALA A 280 0.99 -10.65 2.85
C ALA A 280 2.28 -11.49 2.81
N LEU A 281 2.61 -12.20 3.90
CA LEU A 281 3.72 -13.14 3.95
C LEU A 281 3.49 -14.34 3.01
N ASP A 282 2.28 -14.89 2.97
CA ASP A 282 1.94 -16.00 2.07
C ASP A 282 2.05 -15.56 0.59
N ILE A 283 1.54 -14.37 0.23
CA ILE A 283 1.70 -13.79 -1.11
C ILE A 283 3.20 -13.59 -1.43
N ALA A 284 3.97 -13.08 -0.47
CA ALA A 284 5.41 -12.88 -0.66
C ALA A 284 6.14 -14.22 -0.85
N ALA A 285 5.74 -15.28 -0.14
CA ALA A 285 6.32 -16.61 -0.31
C ALA A 285 6.06 -17.16 -1.71
N VAL A 286 4.81 -17.05 -2.22
CA VAL A 286 4.44 -17.47 -3.57
C VAL A 286 5.25 -16.69 -4.63
N ALA A 287 5.32 -15.37 -4.51
CA ALA A 287 6.04 -14.53 -5.45
C ALA A 287 7.53 -14.87 -5.50
N ARG A 288 8.17 -15.00 -4.33
CA ARG A 288 9.60 -15.34 -4.22
C ARG A 288 9.93 -16.73 -4.74
N ALA A 289 9.05 -17.72 -4.49
CA ALA A 289 9.20 -19.07 -5.03
C ALA A 289 9.12 -19.12 -6.57
N ALA A 290 8.49 -18.12 -7.18
CA ALA A 290 8.34 -17.98 -8.63
C ALA A 290 9.28 -16.93 -9.24
N ASP A 291 10.31 -16.47 -8.52
CA ASP A 291 11.25 -15.42 -8.93
C ASP A 291 10.60 -14.09 -9.32
N LEU A 292 9.41 -13.79 -8.80
CA LEU A 292 8.79 -12.49 -8.96
C LEU A 292 9.34 -11.51 -7.92
N ARG A 293 9.57 -10.26 -8.34
CA ARG A 293 9.91 -9.19 -7.42
C ARG A 293 8.69 -8.74 -6.64
N LEU A 294 8.94 -8.08 -5.53
CA LEU A 294 7.91 -7.57 -4.64
C LEU A 294 7.95 -6.04 -4.54
N MET A 295 6.80 -5.44 -4.53
CA MET A 295 6.53 -4.08 -4.16
C MET A 295 5.63 -4.08 -2.92
N LEU A 296 5.84 -3.16 -2.01
CA LEU A 296 4.91 -2.90 -0.91
C LEU A 296 4.33 -1.51 -1.07
N GLY A 297 3.02 -1.47 -1.32
CA GLY A 297 2.27 -0.23 -1.44
C GLY A 297 1.38 0.05 -0.24
N CYS A 298 0.72 1.21 -0.29
CA CYS A 298 -0.25 1.62 0.71
C CYS A 298 -1.58 2.05 0.07
N MET A 299 -2.57 2.25 0.93
CA MET A 299 -3.79 2.98 0.63
C MET A 299 -3.64 4.44 1.11
N SER A 300 -4.69 5.06 1.63
CA SER A 300 -4.58 6.42 2.20
C SER A 300 -4.59 6.35 3.72
N GLU A 301 -3.54 5.78 4.26
CA GLU A 301 -3.35 5.49 5.68
C GLU A 301 -2.59 6.61 6.37
N THR A 302 -2.85 6.78 7.66
CA THR A 302 -2.04 7.67 8.51
C THR A 302 -0.67 7.03 8.81
N SER A 303 0.25 7.78 9.44
CA SER A 303 1.52 7.20 9.91
C SER A 303 1.32 5.99 10.83
N ARG A 304 0.27 6.01 11.67
CA ARG A 304 -0.06 4.86 12.51
C ARG A 304 -0.63 3.70 11.71
N GLY A 305 -1.43 3.99 10.68
CA GLY A 305 -1.97 2.98 9.76
C GLY A 305 -0.89 2.32 8.91
N LEU A 306 0.14 3.08 8.52
CA LEU A 306 1.30 2.57 7.77
C LEU A 306 2.24 1.71 8.61
N MET A 307 2.21 1.81 9.94
CA MET A 307 3.13 1.11 10.83
C MET A 307 3.28 -0.38 10.49
N PRO A 308 2.21 -1.19 10.30
CA PRO A 308 2.36 -2.61 9.95
C PRO A 308 3.11 -2.83 8.62
N SER A 309 2.87 -1.97 7.62
CA SER A 309 3.56 -2.02 6.32
C SER A 309 5.04 -1.66 6.44
N VAL A 310 5.38 -0.60 7.20
CA VAL A 310 6.77 -0.22 7.48
C VAL A 310 7.50 -1.35 8.19
N HIS A 311 6.89 -1.94 9.22
CA HIS A 311 7.48 -3.06 9.95
C HIS A 311 7.65 -4.31 9.09
N LEU A 312 6.68 -4.61 8.19
CA LEU A 312 6.80 -5.72 7.24
C LEU A 312 7.94 -5.48 6.24
N ALA A 313 8.05 -4.26 5.70
CA ALA A 313 9.12 -3.90 4.77
C ALA A 313 10.50 -4.07 5.39
N LEU A 314 10.71 -3.43 6.54
CA LEU A 314 12.02 -3.36 7.19
C LEU A 314 12.36 -4.67 7.92
N GLY A 315 11.35 -5.34 8.49
CA GLY A 315 11.55 -6.62 9.15
C GLY A 315 11.97 -7.73 8.20
N THR A 316 11.34 -7.83 7.03
CA THR A 316 11.63 -8.90 6.06
C THR A 316 12.74 -8.55 5.07
N GLY A 317 12.81 -7.28 4.62
CA GLY A 317 13.70 -6.83 3.55
C GLY A 317 13.41 -7.49 2.19
N PHE A 318 12.17 -7.93 1.92
CA PHE A 318 11.81 -8.66 0.71
C PHE A 318 11.51 -7.75 -0.49
N PHE A 319 11.23 -6.48 -0.25
CA PHE A 319 10.63 -5.59 -1.24
C PHE A 319 11.68 -4.81 -2.04
N SER A 320 11.58 -4.89 -3.36
CA SER A 320 12.43 -4.13 -4.30
C SER A 320 11.91 -2.71 -4.52
N PHE A 321 10.63 -2.48 -4.24
CA PHE A 321 9.96 -1.19 -4.39
C PHE A 321 9.10 -0.90 -3.16
N LEU A 322 9.17 0.33 -2.65
CA LEU A 322 8.34 0.80 -1.55
C LEU A 322 7.56 2.04 -1.98
N ASP A 323 6.24 1.96 -1.85
CA ASP A 323 5.25 3.02 -2.11
C ASP A 323 4.45 3.23 -0.83
N LEU A 324 5.13 3.75 0.20
CA LEU A 324 4.60 3.93 1.55
C LEU A 324 4.55 5.42 1.91
N ASP A 325 3.95 6.23 1.03
CA ASP A 325 3.99 7.69 1.07
C ASP A 325 2.68 8.36 1.53
N SER A 326 1.66 7.58 1.89
CA SER A 326 0.33 8.16 2.15
C SER A 326 0.28 9.14 3.32
N ASP A 327 1.08 8.93 4.36
CA ASP A 327 1.24 9.87 5.47
C ASP A 327 1.76 11.23 5.00
N HIS A 328 2.69 11.22 4.04
CA HIS A 328 3.26 12.43 3.44
C HIS A 328 2.22 13.24 2.64
N LEU A 329 1.23 12.57 2.06
CA LEU A 329 0.16 13.22 1.28
C LEU A 329 -0.95 13.83 2.16
N LEU A 330 -1.03 13.48 3.45
CA LEU A 330 -2.01 14.01 4.40
C LEU A 330 -1.62 15.41 4.88
N ALA A 331 -2.62 16.28 5.08
CA ALA A 331 -2.40 17.65 5.55
C ALA A 331 -1.97 17.69 7.02
N ALA A 332 -2.54 16.82 7.85
CA ALA A 332 -2.18 16.65 9.25
C ALA A 332 -2.54 15.22 9.72
N HIS A 333 -1.72 14.62 10.54
CA HIS A 333 -1.97 13.35 11.21
C HIS A 333 -1.03 13.20 12.40
N GLU A 334 -1.39 12.35 13.35
CA GLU A 334 -0.50 11.98 14.44
C GLU A 334 0.67 11.14 13.92
N PRO A 335 1.91 11.45 14.31
CA PRO A 335 3.07 10.63 13.97
C PRO A 335 2.96 9.24 14.58
N SER A 336 3.58 8.26 13.97
CA SER A 336 3.73 6.94 14.58
C SER A 336 4.80 7.00 15.69
N PRO A 337 4.60 6.33 16.82
CA PRO A 337 5.67 6.18 17.82
C PRO A 337 6.77 5.21 17.40
N ASP A 338 6.53 4.35 16.40
CA ASP A 338 7.37 3.20 16.07
C ASP A 338 8.29 3.43 14.87
N TRP A 339 8.05 4.52 14.12
CA TRP A 339 8.87 4.85 12.95
C TRP A 339 8.77 6.33 12.62
N ARG A 340 9.75 6.83 11.87
CA ARG A 340 9.85 8.21 11.41
C ARG A 340 10.09 8.28 9.92
N ARG A 341 9.72 9.43 9.33
CA ARG A 341 10.00 9.78 7.94
C ARG A 341 10.91 11.01 7.87
N HIS A 342 11.92 10.93 7.02
CA HIS A 342 12.77 12.06 6.63
C HIS A 342 12.87 12.11 5.11
N GLY A 343 11.99 12.89 4.46
CA GLY A 343 11.83 12.84 3.00
C GLY A 343 11.46 11.43 2.53
N PRO A 344 12.24 10.81 1.61
CA PRO A 344 11.98 9.44 1.18
C PRO A 344 12.25 8.38 2.26
N ARG A 345 13.15 8.67 3.20
CA ARG A 345 13.64 7.68 4.17
C ARG A 345 12.63 7.42 5.26
N ILE A 346 12.28 6.16 5.42
CA ILE A 346 11.50 5.61 6.54
C ILE A 346 12.45 4.84 7.45
N GLU A 347 12.36 5.04 8.77
CA GLU A 347 13.27 4.50 9.76
C GLU A 347 12.49 4.03 10.99
N LEU A 348 12.85 2.85 11.55
CA LEU A 348 12.34 2.38 12.84
C LEU A 348 12.95 3.19 13.99
N THR A 349 12.13 3.53 14.99
CA THR A 349 12.53 4.24 16.21
C THR A 349 13.11 3.31 17.26
#